data_638e34801871ef0fe88ccd82c207caf0
#
_entry.id   638e34801871ef0fe88ccd82c207caf0
#
_cell.length_a   1.000
_cell.length_b   1.000
_cell.length_c   1.000
_cell.angle_alpha   90.00
_cell.angle_beta   90.00
_cell.angle_gamma   90.00
#
_symmetry.space_group_name_H-M   'P 1'
#
loop_
_entity.id
_entity.type
_entity.pdbx_description
1 polymer ?
#
loop_
_entity_poly.entity_id
_entity_poly.type
_entity_poly.pdbx_seq_one_letter_code
_entity_poly.pdbx_strand_id
1 'polypeptide(L)'
;ELLKKRINSRDARYGITKYVGNICSDLKLAEDRDGLLGYYRSLGYFDAKVEFQKAYVEEGDFVDVTFVIYEGDRYGVASVSISGLERYSPDELLPHMKLKANEPFLLNKKLQDERLLLDVYGAQGHIYCEVEGEVIYQPEKRMVDIVYRVKEGDIYRASDIRVHIDGDFTKRHVVLQPLRNLRPGDTIDKRELDDGKRRLMYSTIFNTDPTRGELPRIEVQPVAGLDDSIR
;
A
#
# COMPACT_ATOMS: atom_id res chain seq x y z
N GLU A 1 -15.24 -3.06 -19.61
CA GLU A 1 -14.99 -1.62 -19.32
C GLU A 1 -13.97 -1.40 -18.21
N LEU A 2 -13.97 -2.17 -17.11
CA LEU A 2 -13.00 -2.05 -16.01
C LEU A 2 -11.56 -2.34 -16.45
N LEU A 3 -11.34 -3.28 -17.38
CA LEU A 3 -10.03 -3.61 -17.90
C LEU A 3 -9.44 -2.51 -18.79
N LYS A 4 -10.28 -1.81 -19.56
CA LYS A 4 -9.85 -0.67 -20.40
C LYS A 4 -9.27 0.49 -19.59
N LYS A 5 -9.70 0.66 -18.33
CA LYS A 5 -9.17 1.70 -17.44
C LYS A 5 -7.76 1.41 -16.91
N ARG A 6 -7.28 0.17 -17.04
CA ARG A 6 -5.97 -0.28 -16.55
C ARG A 6 -4.91 -0.38 -17.65
N ILE A 7 -5.32 -0.13 -18.88
CA ILE A 7 -4.41 -0.10 -20.04
C ILE A 7 -3.95 1.34 -20.25
N ASN A 8 -2.65 1.55 -20.27
CA ASN A 8 -2.03 2.86 -20.49
C ASN A 8 -1.95 3.21 -21.98
N SER A 9 -2.03 2.22 -22.87
CA SER A 9 -2.10 2.40 -24.32
C SER A 9 -3.48 2.99 -24.68
N ARG A 10 -3.51 4.24 -25.14
CA ARG A 10 -4.77 4.94 -25.47
C ARG A 10 -5.09 4.80 -26.96
N ASP A 11 -6.36 4.63 -27.26
CA ASP A 11 -6.88 4.66 -28.64
C ASP A 11 -6.68 6.06 -29.23
N ALA A 12 -6.00 6.14 -30.36
CA ALA A 12 -5.74 7.39 -31.07
C ALA A 12 -6.98 7.96 -31.80
N ARG A 13 -8.09 7.20 -31.86
CA ARG A 13 -9.30 7.56 -32.63
C ARG A 13 -10.19 8.62 -31.98
N TYR A 14 -9.98 8.97 -30.70
CA TYR A 14 -10.80 9.97 -30.01
C TYR A 14 -9.96 11.13 -29.48
N GLY A 15 -9.86 12.19 -30.27
CA GLY A 15 -9.39 13.47 -29.77
C GLY A 15 -8.98 14.45 -30.84
N ILE A 16 -9.76 15.51 -31.03
CA ILE A 16 -9.36 16.77 -31.69
C ILE A 16 -8.33 17.51 -30.79
N THR A 17 -7.41 16.81 -30.24
CA THR A 17 -6.22 17.38 -29.61
C THR A 17 -5.03 16.68 -30.24
N LYS A 18 -4.26 17.44 -31.00
CA LYS A 18 -2.91 17.10 -31.48
C LYS A 18 -2.01 16.72 -30.29
N TYR A 19 -2.20 15.53 -29.72
CA TYR A 19 -1.17 14.87 -28.95
C TYR A 19 -0.39 14.02 -29.95
N VAL A 20 0.74 14.54 -30.35
CA VAL A 20 1.75 13.85 -31.13
C VAL A 20 2.05 12.51 -30.48
N GLY A 21 1.64 11.44 -31.16
CA GLY A 21 2.25 10.14 -31.03
C GLY A 21 2.07 9.43 -29.70
N ASN A 22 0.93 8.81 -29.47
CA ASN A 22 0.95 7.56 -28.69
C ASN A 22 1.54 6.49 -29.62
N ILE A 23 2.86 6.46 -29.68
CA ILE A 23 3.60 5.41 -30.37
C ILE A 23 3.24 4.11 -29.67
N CYS A 24 2.68 3.15 -30.41
CA CYS A 24 2.47 1.79 -29.96
C CYS A 24 3.85 1.15 -29.74
N SER A 25 4.42 1.38 -28.59
CA SER A 25 5.73 0.88 -28.19
C SER A 25 5.55 -0.50 -27.56
N ASP A 26 6.39 -1.45 -27.94
CA ASP A 26 6.41 -2.80 -27.36
C ASP A 26 6.61 -2.76 -25.85
N LEU A 27 7.39 -1.79 -25.36
CA LEU A 27 7.61 -1.58 -23.93
C LEU A 27 6.29 -1.25 -23.19
N LYS A 28 5.51 -0.32 -23.73
CA LYS A 28 4.21 0.05 -23.12
C LYS A 28 3.20 -1.10 -23.16
N LEU A 29 3.19 -1.88 -24.25
CA LEU A 29 2.32 -3.05 -24.35
C LEU A 29 2.75 -4.16 -23.38
N ALA A 30 4.04 -4.31 -23.14
CA ALA A 30 4.54 -5.23 -22.13
C ALA A 30 4.16 -4.76 -20.69
N GLU A 31 4.27 -3.47 -20.39
CA GLU A 31 3.81 -2.88 -19.12
C GLU A 31 2.30 -3.08 -18.94
N ASP A 32 1.49 -2.84 -19.98
CA ASP A 32 0.04 -3.05 -19.94
C ASP A 32 -0.31 -4.54 -19.75
N ARG A 33 0.40 -5.44 -20.41
CA ARG A 33 0.27 -6.90 -20.21
C ARG A 33 0.55 -7.27 -18.76
N ASP A 34 1.66 -6.79 -18.20
CA ASP A 34 2.07 -7.10 -16.83
C ASP A 34 1.10 -6.48 -15.81
N GLY A 35 0.56 -5.29 -16.10
CA GLY A 35 -0.49 -4.66 -15.32
C GLY A 35 -1.80 -5.47 -15.32
N LEU A 36 -2.22 -6.01 -16.49
CA LEU A 36 -3.37 -6.89 -16.57
C LEU A 36 -3.14 -8.20 -15.82
N LEU A 37 -1.96 -8.81 -15.98
CA LEU A 37 -1.59 -10.03 -15.27
C LEU A 37 -1.60 -9.81 -13.75
N GLY A 38 -1.04 -8.70 -13.26
CA GLY A 38 -1.07 -8.31 -11.86
C GLY A 38 -2.50 -8.14 -11.34
N TYR A 39 -3.40 -7.57 -12.16
CA TYR A 39 -4.81 -7.45 -11.81
C TYR A 39 -5.48 -8.81 -11.62
N TYR A 40 -5.32 -9.75 -12.56
CA TYR A 40 -5.89 -11.09 -12.42
C TYR A 40 -5.33 -11.83 -11.20
N ARG A 41 -4.03 -11.76 -10.97
CA ARG A 41 -3.39 -12.33 -9.77
C ARG A 41 -3.92 -11.72 -8.48
N SER A 42 -4.22 -10.43 -8.47
CA SER A 42 -4.83 -9.76 -7.30
C SER A 42 -6.23 -10.27 -6.96
N LEU A 43 -6.92 -10.87 -7.91
CA LEU A 43 -8.22 -11.50 -7.76
C LEU A 43 -8.16 -13.01 -7.45
N GLY A 44 -6.94 -13.58 -7.37
CA GLY A 44 -6.71 -14.99 -7.08
C GLY A 44 -6.53 -15.89 -8.31
N TYR A 45 -6.43 -15.34 -9.51
CA TYR A 45 -6.12 -16.09 -10.75
C TYR A 45 -4.60 -16.17 -10.94
N PHE A 46 -3.93 -17.02 -10.19
CA PHE A 46 -2.46 -17.08 -10.19
C PHE A 46 -1.89 -17.71 -11.44
N ASP A 47 -2.64 -18.59 -12.10
CA ASP A 47 -2.27 -19.25 -13.35
C ASP A 47 -2.65 -18.43 -14.59
N ALA A 48 -3.15 -17.21 -14.40
CA ALA A 48 -3.52 -16.34 -15.51
C ALA A 48 -2.34 -16.06 -16.45
N LYS A 49 -2.63 -16.03 -17.75
CA LYS A 49 -1.68 -15.66 -18.80
C LYS A 49 -2.29 -14.55 -19.64
N VAL A 50 -1.49 -13.57 -19.97
CA VAL A 50 -1.88 -12.44 -20.83
C VAL A 50 -0.85 -12.32 -21.95
N GLU A 51 -1.33 -12.36 -23.19
CA GLU A 51 -0.55 -12.16 -24.41
C GLU A 51 -1.12 -10.98 -25.17
N PHE A 52 -0.33 -10.34 -26.01
CA PHE A 52 -0.82 -9.33 -26.94
C PHE A 52 -0.42 -9.65 -28.37
N GLN A 53 -1.31 -9.31 -29.31
CA GLN A 53 -1.12 -9.45 -30.74
C GLN A 53 -1.29 -8.10 -31.39
N LYS A 54 -0.51 -7.85 -32.45
CA LYS A 54 -0.57 -6.63 -33.25
C LYS A 54 -1.00 -6.95 -34.66
N ALA A 55 -1.94 -6.20 -35.16
CA ALA A 55 -2.30 -6.23 -36.59
C ALA A 55 -2.10 -4.82 -37.18
N TYR A 56 -1.34 -4.72 -38.24
CA TYR A 56 -1.14 -3.46 -38.95
C TYR A 56 -2.31 -3.23 -39.89
N VAL A 57 -2.89 -2.05 -39.86
CA VAL A 57 -4.01 -1.67 -40.73
C VAL A 57 -3.42 -0.99 -41.96
N GLU A 58 -3.80 -1.46 -43.17
CA GLU A 58 -3.23 -1.01 -44.45
C GLU A 58 -3.52 0.47 -44.76
N GLU A 59 -4.60 1.04 -44.19
CA GLU A 59 -4.97 2.44 -44.39
C GLU A 59 -4.51 3.30 -43.17
N GLY A 60 -3.29 3.81 -43.29
CA GLY A 60 -2.71 4.73 -42.31
C GLY A 60 -1.74 4.04 -41.33
N ASP A 61 -1.00 4.84 -40.55
CA ASP A 61 -0.02 4.36 -39.58
C ASP A 61 -0.69 3.83 -38.27
N PHE A 62 -1.72 2.96 -38.44
CA PHE A 62 -2.48 2.43 -37.30
C PHE A 62 -2.12 0.97 -37.03
N VAL A 63 -2.15 0.61 -35.75
CA VAL A 63 -1.95 -0.76 -35.28
C VAL A 63 -3.12 -1.12 -34.36
N ASP A 64 -3.80 -2.20 -34.70
CA ASP A 64 -4.79 -2.81 -33.78
C ASP A 64 -4.05 -3.73 -32.81
N VAL A 65 -4.30 -3.52 -31.51
CA VAL A 65 -3.72 -4.34 -30.46
C VAL A 65 -4.82 -5.14 -29.77
N THR A 66 -4.63 -6.46 -29.74
CA THR A 66 -5.55 -7.39 -29.07
C THR A 66 -4.83 -8.06 -27.92
N PHE A 67 -5.36 -7.90 -26.70
CA PHE A 67 -4.91 -8.67 -25.54
C PHE A 67 -5.73 -9.96 -25.44
N VAL A 68 -5.02 -11.09 -25.46
CA VAL A 68 -5.61 -12.42 -25.26
C VAL A 68 -5.35 -12.85 -23.83
N ILE A 69 -6.42 -13.13 -23.09
CA ILE A 69 -6.34 -13.41 -21.65
C ILE A 69 -6.86 -14.81 -21.41
N TYR A 70 -6.03 -15.63 -20.77
CA TYR A 70 -6.37 -16.95 -20.24
C TYR A 70 -6.38 -16.83 -18.72
N GLU A 71 -7.57 -16.81 -18.12
CA GLU A 71 -7.72 -16.55 -16.68
C GLU A 71 -7.21 -17.71 -15.82
N GLY A 72 -7.43 -18.95 -16.27
CA GLY A 72 -7.17 -20.12 -15.45
C GLY A 72 -8.19 -20.28 -14.33
N ASP A 73 -7.83 -21.04 -13.32
CA ASP A 73 -8.69 -21.28 -12.16
C ASP A 73 -8.44 -20.26 -11.06
N ARG A 74 -9.51 -19.92 -10.34
CA ARG A 74 -9.43 -19.01 -9.22
C ARG A 74 -9.08 -19.76 -7.94
N TYR A 75 -8.03 -19.33 -7.26
CA TYR A 75 -7.59 -19.92 -6.01
C TYR A 75 -8.42 -19.42 -4.82
N GLY A 76 -8.74 -20.34 -3.92
CA GLY A 76 -9.35 -20.07 -2.63
C GLY A 76 -8.32 -20.03 -1.51
N VAL A 77 -8.71 -19.54 -0.34
CA VAL A 77 -7.90 -19.54 0.87
C VAL A 77 -8.16 -20.84 1.63
N ALA A 78 -7.10 -21.65 1.85
CA ALA A 78 -7.20 -22.89 2.64
C ALA A 78 -7.14 -22.56 4.13
N SER A 79 -6.17 -21.76 4.54
CA SER A 79 -5.99 -21.37 5.94
C SER A 79 -5.44 -19.95 6.05
N VAL A 80 -5.70 -19.33 7.21
CA VAL A 80 -5.11 -18.04 7.61
C VAL A 80 -4.50 -18.24 8.99
N SER A 81 -3.23 -17.88 9.13
CA SER A 81 -2.50 -17.97 10.39
C SER A 81 -1.67 -16.73 10.65
N ILE A 82 -1.37 -16.48 11.93
CA ILE A 82 -0.53 -15.36 12.38
C ILE A 82 0.58 -15.95 13.24
N SER A 83 1.80 -15.51 13.02
CA SER A 83 2.99 -15.95 13.75
C SER A 83 3.81 -14.75 14.23
N GLY A 84 4.67 -14.98 15.25
CA GLY A 84 5.51 -13.92 15.82
C GLY A 84 4.79 -13.00 16.80
N LEU A 85 3.61 -13.43 17.30
CA LEU A 85 2.85 -12.72 18.33
C LEU A 85 3.44 -13.01 19.71
N GLU A 86 3.70 -11.97 20.48
CA GLU A 86 4.13 -12.06 21.89
C GLU A 86 3.04 -11.54 22.82
N ARG A 87 2.32 -10.48 22.42
CA ARG A 87 1.29 -9.81 23.22
C ARG A 87 -0.12 -10.35 23.05
N TYR A 88 -0.46 -10.76 21.83
CA TYR A 88 -1.79 -11.22 21.49
C TYR A 88 -1.78 -12.70 21.17
N SER A 89 -2.90 -13.37 21.42
CA SER A 89 -3.13 -14.70 20.88
C SER A 89 -3.67 -14.62 19.45
N PRO A 90 -3.37 -15.60 18.59
CA PRO A 90 -3.97 -15.67 17.26
C PRO A 90 -5.50 -15.62 17.28
N ASP A 91 -6.13 -16.24 18.31
CA ASP A 91 -7.58 -16.33 18.46
C ASP A 91 -8.25 -14.97 18.69
N GLU A 92 -7.51 -13.99 19.23
CA GLU A 92 -8.00 -12.63 19.40
C GLU A 92 -8.01 -11.84 18.10
N LEU A 93 -7.04 -12.07 17.21
CA LEU A 93 -6.85 -11.29 15.98
C LEU A 93 -7.52 -11.90 14.76
N LEU A 94 -7.50 -13.24 14.62
CA LEU A 94 -8.08 -13.95 13.48
C LEU A 94 -9.55 -13.62 13.18
N PRO A 95 -10.45 -13.43 14.17
CA PRO A 95 -11.83 -13.04 13.90
C PRO A 95 -11.98 -11.72 13.15
N HIS A 96 -11.03 -10.80 13.34
CA HIS A 96 -11.05 -9.46 12.74
C HIS A 96 -10.44 -9.41 11.32
N MET A 97 -9.73 -10.46 10.89
CA MET A 97 -9.14 -10.55 9.56
C MET A 97 -10.23 -10.58 8.48
N LYS A 98 -9.92 -10.01 7.32
CA LYS A 98 -10.83 -9.95 6.14
C LYS A 98 -10.74 -11.19 5.26
N LEU A 99 -9.56 -11.81 5.17
CA LEU A 99 -9.42 -13.11 4.53
C LEU A 99 -9.90 -14.19 5.48
N LYS A 100 -10.76 -15.08 4.95
CA LYS A 100 -11.29 -16.24 5.68
C LYS A 100 -11.01 -17.50 4.90
N ALA A 101 -10.84 -18.61 5.62
CA ALA A 101 -10.76 -19.92 5.00
C ALA A 101 -12.01 -20.22 4.15
N ASN A 102 -11.83 -20.92 3.05
CA ASN A 102 -12.84 -21.28 2.05
C ASN A 102 -13.44 -20.10 1.27
N GLU A 103 -12.88 -18.88 1.38
CA GLU A 103 -13.23 -17.76 0.52
C GLU A 103 -12.23 -17.63 -0.64
N PRO A 104 -12.63 -16.98 -1.75
CA PRO A 104 -11.69 -16.64 -2.82
C PRO A 104 -10.58 -15.72 -2.32
N PHE A 105 -9.35 -15.98 -2.76
CA PHE A 105 -8.24 -15.07 -2.47
C PHE A 105 -8.47 -13.70 -3.11
N LEU A 106 -8.19 -12.65 -2.34
CA LEU A 106 -8.20 -11.26 -2.79
C LEU A 106 -7.01 -10.52 -2.17
N LEU A 107 -6.11 -10.02 -3.01
CA LEU A 107 -4.93 -9.27 -2.56
C LEU A 107 -5.32 -8.05 -1.70
N ASN A 108 -6.40 -7.36 -2.07
CA ASN A 108 -6.88 -6.21 -1.29
C ASN A 108 -7.25 -6.59 0.16
N LYS A 109 -7.90 -7.75 0.36
CA LYS A 109 -8.20 -8.25 1.71
C LYS A 109 -6.91 -8.56 2.49
N LYS A 110 -5.90 -9.18 1.82
CA LYS A 110 -4.59 -9.45 2.43
C LYS A 110 -3.92 -8.15 2.92
N LEU A 111 -3.88 -7.12 2.07
CA LEU A 111 -3.31 -5.82 2.42
C LEU A 111 -4.08 -5.11 3.54
N GLN A 112 -5.41 -5.27 3.58
CA GLN A 112 -6.23 -4.76 4.69
C GLN A 112 -5.91 -5.47 6.00
N ASP A 113 -5.67 -6.77 5.97
CA ASP A 113 -5.29 -7.57 7.14
C ASP A 113 -3.91 -7.17 7.67
N GLU A 114 -2.91 -7.01 6.79
CA GLU A 114 -1.59 -6.49 7.17
C GLU A 114 -1.71 -5.12 7.83
N ARG A 115 -2.52 -4.23 7.26
CA ARG A 115 -2.77 -2.91 7.82
C ARG A 115 -3.48 -2.96 9.18
N LEU A 116 -4.46 -3.84 9.32
CA LEU A 116 -5.15 -4.04 10.60
C LEU A 116 -4.16 -4.44 11.70
N LEU A 117 -3.27 -5.40 11.42
CA LEU A 117 -2.23 -5.81 12.36
C LEU A 117 -1.29 -4.65 12.70
N LEU A 118 -0.80 -3.91 11.70
CA LEU A 118 0.03 -2.72 11.92
C LEU A 118 -0.68 -1.65 12.76
N ASP A 119 -1.99 -1.46 12.55
CA ASP A 119 -2.79 -0.49 13.30
C ASP A 119 -2.99 -0.92 14.76
N VAL A 120 -3.18 -2.23 15.03
CA VAL A 120 -3.31 -2.78 16.38
C VAL A 120 -2.03 -2.55 17.18
N TYR A 121 -0.88 -2.90 16.62
CA TYR A 121 0.41 -2.72 17.29
C TYR A 121 0.83 -1.25 17.34
N GLY A 122 0.59 -0.51 16.27
CA GLY A 122 0.90 0.92 16.19
C GLY A 122 0.17 1.76 17.24
N ALA A 123 -1.08 1.36 17.59
CA ALA A 123 -1.85 2.00 18.65
C ALA A 123 -1.22 1.86 20.04
N GLN A 124 -0.38 0.85 20.24
CA GLN A 124 0.24 0.53 21.52
C GLN A 124 1.70 0.98 21.63
N GLY A 125 2.18 1.71 20.64
CA GLY A 125 3.54 2.26 20.66
C GLY A 125 4.57 1.46 19.87
N HIS A 126 4.20 0.35 19.24
CA HIS A 126 5.09 -0.42 18.38
C HIS A 126 5.22 0.25 17.01
N ILE A 127 5.87 1.41 16.97
CA ILE A 127 5.94 2.26 15.76
C ILE A 127 6.77 1.64 14.63
N TYR A 128 7.65 0.72 14.95
CA TYR A 128 8.49 -0.03 14.00
C TYR A 128 8.03 -1.49 13.82
N CYS A 129 6.79 -1.80 14.22
CA CYS A 129 6.21 -3.09 13.95
C CYS A 129 6.22 -3.37 12.44
N GLU A 130 6.67 -4.57 12.07
CA GLU A 130 6.65 -5.07 10.69
C GLU A 130 5.65 -6.22 10.59
N VAL A 131 4.84 -6.22 9.54
CA VAL A 131 3.91 -7.29 9.23
C VAL A 131 4.09 -7.69 7.78
N GLU A 132 4.36 -8.96 7.53
CA GLU A 132 4.52 -9.53 6.21
C GLU A 132 3.55 -10.71 6.04
N GLY A 133 2.65 -10.61 5.07
CA GLY A 133 1.75 -11.69 4.72
C GLY A 133 2.32 -12.55 3.59
N GLU A 134 2.74 -13.76 3.90
CA GLU A 134 3.22 -14.75 2.94
C GLU A 134 2.04 -15.52 2.36
N VAL A 135 2.10 -15.78 1.04
CA VAL A 135 1.12 -16.61 0.31
C VAL A 135 1.80 -17.91 -0.09
N ILE A 136 1.36 -19.01 0.50
CA ILE A 136 1.89 -20.36 0.22
C ILE A 136 0.92 -21.07 -0.72
N TYR A 137 1.39 -21.41 -1.92
CA TYR A 137 0.55 -22.00 -2.96
C TYR A 137 0.42 -23.50 -2.80
N GLN A 138 -0.81 -23.98 -2.97
CA GLN A 138 -1.18 -25.41 -3.09
C GLN A 138 -1.83 -25.65 -4.47
N PRO A 139 -1.05 -25.76 -5.56
CA PRO A 139 -1.57 -25.78 -6.94
C PRO A 139 -2.55 -26.95 -7.18
N GLU A 140 -2.26 -28.14 -6.62
CA GLU A 140 -3.10 -29.32 -6.77
C GLU A 140 -4.53 -29.15 -6.24
N LYS A 141 -4.67 -28.32 -5.19
CA LYS A 141 -5.97 -28.02 -4.57
C LYS A 141 -6.57 -26.69 -5.05
N ARG A 142 -5.82 -25.92 -5.81
CA ARG A 142 -6.16 -24.52 -6.18
C ARG A 142 -6.48 -23.66 -4.96
N MET A 143 -5.65 -23.81 -3.93
CA MET A 143 -5.78 -23.13 -2.66
C MET A 143 -4.49 -22.44 -2.29
N VAL A 144 -4.57 -21.48 -1.38
CA VAL A 144 -3.42 -20.81 -0.77
C VAL A 144 -3.55 -20.79 0.74
N ASP A 145 -2.45 -21.00 1.44
CA ASP A 145 -2.35 -20.68 2.87
C ASP A 145 -1.76 -19.29 3.03
N ILE A 146 -2.32 -18.52 3.94
CA ILE A 146 -1.85 -17.18 4.27
C ILE A 146 -1.23 -17.21 5.65
N VAL A 147 0.04 -16.81 5.73
CA VAL A 147 0.78 -16.71 6.98
C VAL A 147 1.22 -15.27 7.19
N TYR A 148 0.63 -14.58 8.16
CA TYR A 148 1.08 -13.25 8.56
C TYR A 148 2.19 -13.39 9.60
N ARG A 149 3.38 -12.90 9.26
CA ARG A 149 4.51 -12.84 10.18
C ARG A 149 4.59 -11.45 10.77
N VAL A 150 4.51 -11.38 12.08
CA VAL A 150 4.57 -10.13 12.84
C VAL A 150 5.91 -10.06 13.56
N LYS A 151 6.57 -8.92 13.46
CA LYS A 151 7.70 -8.53 14.31
C LYS A 151 7.24 -7.30 15.09
N GLU A 152 6.93 -7.49 16.36
CA GLU A 152 6.32 -6.45 17.17
C GLU A 152 7.25 -5.25 17.39
N GLY A 153 8.53 -5.50 17.66
CA GLY A 153 9.51 -4.48 18.04
C GLY A 153 9.21 -3.88 19.42
N ASP A 154 9.96 -2.85 19.78
CA ASP A 154 9.85 -2.18 21.07
C ASP A 154 8.70 -1.17 21.11
N ILE A 155 8.26 -0.82 22.35
CA ILE A 155 7.29 0.23 22.60
C ILE A 155 8.03 1.57 22.76
N TYR A 156 7.59 2.57 22.04
CA TYR A 156 8.17 3.90 22.07
C TYR A 156 7.25 4.92 22.71
N ARG A 157 7.86 5.82 23.51
CA ARG A 157 7.21 6.97 24.12
C ARG A 157 7.82 8.26 23.59
N ALA A 158 7.04 9.31 23.49
CA ALA A 158 7.54 10.62 23.08
C ALA A 158 8.33 11.27 24.22
N SER A 159 9.63 11.50 24.03
CA SER A 159 10.45 12.24 25.00
C SER A 159 10.31 13.75 24.82
N ASP A 160 10.30 14.22 23.57
CA ASP A 160 10.21 15.63 23.20
C ASP A 160 9.57 15.76 21.80
N ILE A 161 8.94 16.89 21.54
CA ILE A 161 8.36 17.22 20.24
C ILE A 161 9.04 18.48 19.72
N ARG A 162 9.93 18.31 18.76
CA ARG A 162 10.66 19.40 18.12
C ARG A 162 9.97 19.81 16.83
N VAL A 163 9.86 21.11 16.64
CA VAL A 163 9.31 21.67 15.39
C VAL A 163 10.40 22.52 14.78
N HIS A 164 10.76 22.17 13.55
CA HIS A 164 11.62 22.98 12.72
C HIS A 164 10.77 23.62 11.62
N ILE A 165 10.88 24.92 11.46
CA ILE A 165 10.13 25.70 10.47
C ILE A 165 11.17 26.54 9.73
N ASP A 166 11.21 26.36 8.42
CA ASP A 166 11.99 27.22 7.54
C ASP A 166 11.10 28.38 7.09
N GLY A 167 11.44 29.60 7.54
CA GLY A 167 10.69 30.83 7.28
C GLY A 167 10.01 31.43 8.52
N ASP A 168 9.59 32.71 8.39
CA ASP A 168 9.12 33.54 9.51
C ASP A 168 7.61 33.62 9.66
N PHE A 169 6.84 33.05 8.73
CA PHE A 169 5.39 33.27 8.67
C PHE A 169 4.58 32.26 9.51
N THR A 170 5.05 31.02 9.60
CA THR A 170 4.29 29.94 10.24
C THR A 170 4.67 29.84 11.72
N LYS A 171 3.68 29.94 12.61
CA LYS A 171 3.92 29.82 14.06
C LYS A 171 3.93 28.34 14.48
N ARG A 172 4.79 27.99 15.45
CA ARG A 172 4.95 26.64 16.01
C ARG A 172 3.62 25.96 16.38
N HIS A 173 2.70 26.68 17.02
CA HIS A 173 1.42 26.11 17.46
C HIS A 173 0.53 25.64 16.28
N VAL A 174 0.64 26.25 15.11
CA VAL A 174 -0.09 25.87 13.90
C VAL A 174 0.40 24.51 13.40
N VAL A 175 1.72 24.28 13.43
CA VAL A 175 2.33 22.98 13.04
C VAL A 175 2.01 21.88 14.06
N LEU A 176 1.90 22.21 15.33
CA LEU A 176 1.56 21.24 16.39
C LEU A 176 0.06 20.90 16.47
N GLN A 177 -0.81 21.70 15.87
CA GLN A 177 -2.25 21.47 15.94
C GLN A 177 -2.68 20.08 15.39
N PRO A 178 -2.12 19.56 14.30
CA PRO A 178 -2.39 18.20 13.82
C PRO A 178 -1.95 17.10 14.80
N LEU A 179 -0.98 17.38 15.68
CA LEU A 179 -0.42 16.46 16.68
C LEU A 179 -0.89 16.77 18.11
N ARG A 180 -2.02 17.44 18.27
CA ARG A 180 -2.54 17.94 19.56
C ARG A 180 -2.72 16.88 20.65
N ASN A 181 -2.85 15.60 20.28
CA ASN A 181 -3.06 14.49 21.20
C ASN A 181 -1.74 13.88 21.70
N LEU A 182 -0.59 14.24 21.09
CA LEU A 182 0.71 13.71 21.48
C LEU A 182 1.41 14.70 22.41
N ARG A 183 1.81 14.21 23.60
CA ARG A 183 2.57 14.99 24.60
C ARG A 183 3.85 14.24 24.97
N PRO A 184 4.88 14.95 25.43
CA PRO A 184 6.03 14.31 26.06
C PRO A 184 5.61 13.37 27.19
N GLY A 185 6.13 12.14 27.20
CA GLY A 185 5.76 11.06 28.11
C GLY A 185 4.68 10.10 27.59
N ASP A 186 3.88 10.48 26.60
CA ASP A 186 2.84 9.63 26.06
C ASP A 186 3.43 8.50 25.20
N THR A 187 2.76 7.36 25.20
CA THR A 187 3.03 6.28 24.22
C THR A 187 2.66 6.77 22.81
N ILE A 188 3.53 6.55 21.87
CA ILE A 188 3.35 7.03 20.50
C ILE A 188 2.34 6.16 19.77
N ASP A 189 1.14 6.66 19.48
CA ASP A 189 0.22 6.01 18.57
C ASP A 189 0.61 6.33 17.12
N LYS A 190 1.10 5.32 16.39
CA LYS A 190 1.52 5.46 14.99
C LYS A 190 0.40 5.92 14.07
N ARG A 191 -0.84 5.52 14.35
CA ARG A 191 -2.02 5.94 13.57
C ARG A 191 -2.26 7.43 13.68
N GLU A 192 -2.12 7.99 14.91
CA GLU A 192 -2.23 9.44 15.13
C GLU A 192 -1.09 10.22 14.47
N LEU A 193 0.13 9.66 14.45
CA LEU A 193 1.25 10.24 13.71
C LEU A 193 0.98 10.28 12.21
N ASP A 194 0.51 9.17 11.64
CA ASP A 194 0.20 9.08 10.21
C ASP A 194 -0.97 9.99 9.82
N ASP A 195 -1.97 10.11 10.69
CA ASP A 195 -3.08 11.07 10.52
C ASP A 195 -2.59 12.52 10.62
N GLY A 196 -1.73 12.81 11.58
CA GLY A 196 -1.09 14.12 11.73
C GLY A 196 -0.28 14.48 10.49
N LYS A 197 0.51 13.55 9.97
CA LYS A 197 1.26 13.71 8.72
C LYS A 197 0.34 14.00 7.54
N ARG A 198 -0.76 13.25 7.39
CA ARG A 198 -1.75 13.50 6.35
C ARG A 198 -2.37 14.89 6.48
N ARG A 199 -2.78 15.31 7.68
CA ARG A 199 -3.33 16.65 7.92
C ARG A 199 -2.34 17.76 7.56
N LEU A 200 -1.06 17.59 7.87
CA LEU A 200 -0.01 18.53 7.45
C LEU A 200 0.11 18.59 5.93
N MET A 201 0.16 17.45 5.25
CA MET A 201 0.29 17.37 3.80
C MET A 201 -0.91 17.98 3.06
N TYR A 202 -2.13 17.78 3.59
CA TYR A 202 -3.36 18.33 2.96
C TYR A 202 -3.71 19.75 3.46
N SER A 203 -2.94 20.30 4.40
CA SER A 203 -3.17 21.67 4.83
C SER A 203 -2.72 22.62 3.71
N THR A 204 -3.53 23.62 3.41
CA THR A 204 -3.20 24.66 2.42
C THR A 204 -2.12 25.63 2.93
N ILE A 205 -1.61 25.41 4.15
CA ILE A 205 -0.62 26.28 4.81
C ILE A 205 0.79 25.96 4.33
N PHE A 206 1.05 24.67 4.02
CA PHE A 206 2.37 24.21 3.61
C PHE A 206 2.44 23.99 2.10
N ASN A 207 3.64 24.23 1.57
CA ASN A 207 3.90 23.89 0.17
C ASN A 207 3.85 22.37 -0.02
N THR A 208 3.00 21.91 -0.94
CA THR A 208 2.87 20.50 -1.31
C THR A 208 3.51 20.19 -2.65
N ASP A 209 4.14 21.18 -3.29
CA ASP A 209 4.85 21.03 -4.56
C ASP A 209 6.33 20.73 -4.29
N PRO A 210 6.81 19.50 -4.54
CA PRO A 210 8.20 19.13 -4.28
C PRO A 210 9.23 19.92 -5.10
N THR A 211 8.78 20.64 -6.15
CA THR A 211 9.66 21.48 -6.97
C THR A 211 9.96 22.84 -6.30
N ARG A 212 9.17 23.22 -5.30
CA ARG A 212 9.26 24.53 -4.62
C ARG A 212 9.87 24.48 -3.22
N GLY A 213 10.31 23.32 -2.78
CA GLY A 213 10.94 23.15 -1.48
C GLY A 213 10.65 21.78 -0.84
N GLU A 214 11.11 21.58 0.39
CA GLU A 214 10.87 20.35 1.13
C GLU A 214 9.42 20.25 1.57
N LEU A 215 8.87 19.05 1.45
CA LEU A 215 7.52 18.74 1.93
C LEU A 215 7.49 18.66 3.46
N PRO A 216 6.36 19.02 4.11
CA PRO A 216 6.20 18.84 5.54
C PRO A 216 6.31 17.34 5.88
N ARG A 217 7.15 17.01 6.86
CA ARG A 217 7.38 15.64 7.28
C ARG A 217 7.37 15.52 8.80
N ILE A 218 6.94 14.35 9.27
CA ILE A 218 7.06 13.97 10.68
C ILE A 218 8.03 12.80 10.72
N GLU A 219 9.10 12.95 11.46
CA GLU A 219 10.11 11.93 11.67
C GLU A 219 10.17 11.55 13.14
N VAL A 220 10.26 10.26 13.41
CA VAL A 220 10.53 9.77 14.74
C VAL A 220 12.01 9.37 14.79
N GLN A 221 12.76 10.01 15.68
CA GLN A 221 14.19 9.73 15.86
C GLN A 221 14.37 9.06 17.22
N PRO A 222 14.90 7.81 17.27
CA PRO A 222 15.22 7.17 18.53
C PRO A 222 16.29 7.98 19.27
N VAL A 223 16.04 8.29 20.53
CA VAL A 223 17.03 8.95 21.40
C VAL A 223 17.83 7.87 22.08
N ALA A 224 19.10 7.74 21.71
CA ALA A 224 20.02 6.83 22.37
C ALA A 224 20.26 7.26 23.83
N GLY A 225 20.00 6.38 24.79
CA GLY A 225 20.42 6.57 26.19
C GLY A 225 19.33 6.90 27.22
N LEU A 226 18.06 6.81 26.90
CA LEU A 226 17.01 6.67 27.93
C LEU A 226 16.87 5.17 28.21
N ASP A 227 17.66 4.73 29.17
CA ASP A 227 17.67 3.37 29.71
C ASP A 227 16.27 3.02 30.25
N ASP A 228 15.90 1.74 30.14
CA ASP A 228 14.64 1.11 30.58
C ASP A 228 14.33 1.20 32.09
N SER A 229 14.71 2.25 32.77
CA SER A 229 14.62 2.38 34.21
C SER A 229 13.35 3.07 34.74
N ILE A 230 12.26 3.06 33.93
CA ILE A 230 10.92 3.35 34.45
C ILE A 230 10.00 2.18 34.11
N ARG A 231 10.15 1.09 34.85
CA ARG A 231 9.12 0.07 35.04
C ARG A 231 8.08 0.54 36.03
#